data_94aa3da9ab14d88d4b73acea235793b9
#
_entry.id   94aa3da9ab14d88d4b73acea235793b9
#
_cell.length_a   1.000
_cell.length_b   1.000
_cell.length_c   1.000
_cell.angle_alpha   90.00
_cell.angle_beta   90.00
_cell.angle_gamma   90.00
#
_symmetry.space_group_name_H-M   'P 1'
#
loop_
_entity.id
_entity.type
_entity.pdbx_description
1 polymer ?
#
loop_
_entity_poly.entity_id
_entity_poly.type
_entity_poly.pdbx_seq_one_letter_code
_entity_poly.pdbx_strand_id
1 'polypeptide(L)'
;GSGGASSTATAVLEAHGANVVVLSRTGKDNYQNLNRHSDAALIVNATPVGMYPNVEASPIEDLAAFPMLEGVLDLVYNPARTSILLKAEALGIPCVNGLRMLVAQAKESAEWFTGEPIDDSCIEMIYSRLRRQMENIILIGMPGCGKTTVGTSLAKILSRPLKDADAEL
;
A
#
# COMPACT_ATOMS: atom_id res chain seq x y z
N GLY A 1 -14.36 3.26 -2.62
CA GLY A 1 -14.85 2.11 -3.39
C GLY A 1 -16.07 1.46 -2.76
N SER A 2 -16.83 0.68 -3.53
CA SER A 2 -18.07 0.02 -3.09
C SER A 2 -18.04 -1.50 -3.30
N GLY A 3 -16.87 -2.10 -3.44
CA GLY A 3 -16.67 -3.55 -3.59
C GLY A 3 -16.53 -4.28 -2.25
N GLY A 4 -16.28 -5.60 -2.28
CA GLY A 4 -16.13 -6.45 -1.09
C GLY A 4 -15.12 -5.93 -0.09
N ALA A 5 -13.94 -5.50 -0.54
CA ALA A 5 -12.92 -4.91 0.34
C ALA A 5 -13.42 -3.65 1.07
N SER A 6 -14.23 -2.82 0.39
CA SER A 6 -14.87 -1.65 1.01
C SER A 6 -15.88 -2.07 2.09
N SER A 7 -16.71 -3.06 1.80
CA SER A 7 -17.69 -3.57 2.77
C SER A 7 -17.01 -4.13 4.02
N THR A 8 -15.90 -4.87 3.85
CA THR A 8 -15.13 -5.40 4.97
C THR A 8 -14.49 -4.27 5.79
N ALA A 9 -13.85 -3.30 5.12
CA ALA A 9 -13.25 -2.16 5.81
C ALA A 9 -14.32 -1.35 6.58
N THR A 10 -15.50 -1.12 5.98
CA THR A 10 -16.62 -0.45 6.63
C THR A 10 -17.05 -1.18 7.90
N ALA A 11 -17.29 -2.49 7.80
CA ALA A 11 -17.74 -3.28 8.96
C ALA A 11 -16.73 -3.25 10.12
N VAL A 12 -15.44 -3.34 9.80
CA VAL A 12 -14.37 -3.27 10.82
C VAL A 12 -14.32 -1.89 11.48
N LEU A 13 -14.36 -0.82 10.70
CA LEU A 13 -14.28 0.55 11.21
C LEU A 13 -15.51 0.91 12.06
N GLU A 14 -16.72 0.53 11.61
CA GLU A 14 -17.95 0.73 12.36
C GLU A 14 -17.96 -0.06 13.68
N ALA A 15 -17.45 -1.30 13.67
CA ALA A 15 -17.30 -2.09 14.91
C ALA A 15 -16.36 -1.42 15.93
N HIS A 16 -15.45 -0.54 15.47
CA HIS A 16 -14.58 0.28 16.32
C HIS A 16 -15.15 1.69 16.59
N GLY A 17 -16.41 1.94 16.25
CA GLY A 17 -17.12 3.19 16.56
C GLY A 17 -16.89 4.32 15.56
N ALA A 18 -16.29 4.05 14.40
CA ALA A 18 -16.11 5.06 13.36
C ALA A 18 -17.42 5.31 12.60
N ASN A 19 -17.65 6.56 12.22
CA ASN A 19 -18.69 6.91 11.25
C ASN A 19 -18.11 6.81 9.84
N VAL A 20 -18.59 5.86 9.04
CA VAL A 20 -18.01 5.54 7.73
C VAL A 20 -18.87 6.08 6.59
N VAL A 21 -18.27 6.86 5.70
CA VAL A 21 -18.87 7.31 4.46
C VAL A 21 -18.22 6.58 3.28
N VAL A 22 -19.02 5.88 2.50
CA VAL A 22 -18.53 5.13 1.34
C VAL A 22 -18.68 5.97 0.08
N LEU A 23 -17.53 6.40 -0.47
CA LEU A 23 -17.47 7.09 -1.75
C LEU A 23 -17.44 6.08 -2.90
N SER A 24 -18.29 6.26 -3.89
CA SER A 24 -18.31 5.46 -5.12
C SER A 24 -18.56 6.33 -6.35
N ARG A 25 -18.26 5.82 -7.54
CA ARG A 25 -18.43 6.57 -8.79
C ARG A 25 -19.89 6.98 -9.06
N THR A 26 -20.82 6.17 -8.62
CA THR A 26 -22.27 6.31 -8.89
C THR A 26 -23.12 6.44 -7.63
N GLY A 27 -22.50 6.51 -6.45
CA GLY A 27 -23.19 6.64 -5.17
C GLY A 27 -23.68 8.07 -4.89
N LYS A 28 -24.48 8.19 -3.84
CA LYS A 28 -24.91 9.49 -3.29
C LYS A 28 -23.69 10.34 -2.91
N ASP A 29 -22.72 9.70 -2.26
CA ASP A 29 -21.42 10.28 -1.95
C ASP A 29 -20.41 9.78 -2.98
N ASN A 30 -19.81 10.72 -3.70
CA ASN A 30 -18.95 10.44 -4.85
C ASN A 30 -17.81 11.47 -4.95
N TYR A 31 -16.92 11.30 -5.92
CA TYR A 31 -15.75 12.16 -6.08
C TYR A 31 -16.08 13.62 -6.45
N GLN A 32 -17.29 13.93 -6.94
CA GLN A 32 -17.73 15.29 -7.27
C GLN A 32 -18.15 16.08 -6.05
N ASN A 33 -18.62 15.40 -4.99
CA ASN A 33 -19.05 16.03 -3.74
C ASN A 33 -18.12 15.72 -2.55
N LEU A 34 -16.87 15.37 -2.83
CA LEU A 34 -15.84 15.01 -1.86
C LEU A 34 -15.64 16.08 -0.77
N ASN A 35 -15.82 17.36 -1.12
CA ASN A 35 -15.71 18.50 -0.21
C ASN A 35 -16.71 18.45 0.98
N ARG A 36 -17.78 17.68 0.88
CA ARG A 36 -18.73 17.50 1.98
C ARG A 36 -18.17 16.66 3.13
N HIS A 37 -17.05 15.99 2.88
CA HIS A 37 -16.40 15.07 3.82
C HIS A 37 -14.97 15.54 4.12
N SER A 38 -14.72 16.85 4.05
CA SER A 38 -13.41 17.45 4.36
C SER A 38 -12.99 17.31 5.82
N ASP A 39 -13.92 16.94 6.70
CA ASP A 39 -13.72 16.62 8.11
C ASP A 39 -13.28 15.18 8.37
N ALA A 40 -13.04 14.39 7.33
CA ALA A 40 -12.59 13.01 7.48
C ALA A 40 -11.21 12.92 8.16
N ALA A 41 -11.14 12.16 9.25
CA ALA A 41 -9.88 11.88 9.95
C ALA A 41 -9.11 10.70 9.33
N LEU A 42 -9.78 9.79 8.62
CA LEU A 42 -9.16 8.65 7.97
C LEU A 42 -9.68 8.49 6.54
N ILE A 43 -8.76 8.30 5.61
CA ILE A 43 -9.08 7.93 4.23
C ILE A 43 -8.65 6.48 3.98
N VAL A 44 -9.59 5.66 3.47
CA VAL A 44 -9.32 4.27 3.10
C VAL A 44 -9.54 4.09 1.60
N ASN A 45 -8.47 3.80 0.85
CA ASN A 45 -8.59 3.41 -0.54
C ASN A 45 -8.89 1.91 -0.66
N ALA A 46 -10.14 1.59 -0.90
CA ALA A 46 -10.61 0.23 -1.20
C ALA A 46 -10.97 0.08 -2.70
N THR A 47 -10.23 0.78 -3.56
CA THR A 47 -10.34 0.69 -5.03
C THR A 47 -9.04 0.16 -5.63
N PRO A 48 -9.04 -0.32 -6.87
CA PRO A 48 -7.81 -0.68 -7.57
C PRO A 48 -7.04 0.52 -8.13
N VAL A 49 -7.46 1.76 -7.86
CA VAL A 49 -6.77 2.97 -8.35
C VAL A 49 -5.41 3.09 -7.69
N GLY A 50 -4.37 3.29 -8.48
CA GLY A 50 -2.98 3.32 -8.03
C GLY A 50 -2.26 1.96 -8.10
N MET A 51 -2.99 0.87 -8.47
CA MET A 51 -2.40 -0.45 -8.70
C MET A 51 -1.76 -0.52 -10.10
N TYR A 52 -0.72 -1.32 -10.23
CA TYR A 52 -0.11 -1.62 -11.54
C TYR A 52 -1.19 -2.08 -12.55
N PRO A 53 -1.15 -1.63 -13.83
CA PRO A 53 -0.12 -0.81 -14.44
C PRO A 53 -0.30 0.72 -14.25
N ASN A 54 -1.44 1.20 -13.76
CA ASN A 54 -1.76 2.62 -13.65
C ASN A 54 -1.32 3.22 -12.30
N VAL A 55 -0.04 3.09 -11.98
CA VAL A 55 0.53 3.41 -10.66
C VAL A 55 0.50 4.90 -10.31
N GLU A 56 0.42 5.79 -11.30
CA GLU A 56 0.37 7.24 -11.09
C GLU A 56 -1.02 7.74 -10.68
N ALA A 57 -2.07 6.94 -10.94
CA ALA A 57 -3.43 7.32 -10.60
C ALA A 57 -3.64 7.38 -9.08
N SER A 58 -4.39 8.37 -8.63
CA SER A 58 -4.78 8.53 -7.23
C SER A 58 -6.30 8.61 -7.12
N PRO A 59 -6.93 7.96 -6.14
CA PRO A 59 -8.36 8.11 -5.92
C PRO A 59 -8.74 9.50 -5.42
N ILE A 60 -7.81 10.20 -4.77
CA ILE A 60 -7.96 11.57 -4.29
C ILE A 60 -6.70 12.34 -4.68
N GLU A 61 -6.87 13.44 -5.42
CA GLU A 61 -5.75 14.20 -5.93
C GLU A 61 -5.15 15.16 -4.90
N ASP A 62 -5.99 15.78 -4.08
CA ASP A 62 -5.57 16.75 -3.08
C ASP A 62 -5.95 16.29 -1.67
N LEU A 63 -4.97 15.84 -0.89
CA LEU A 63 -5.14 15.47 0.51
C LEU A 63 -5.13 16.69 1.44
N ALA A 64 -4.60 17.83 1.01
CA ALA A 64 -4.63 19.06 1.83
C ALA A 64 -6.05 19.64 1.98
N ALA A 65 -6.99 19.21 1.13
CA ALA A 65 -8.41 19.52 1.28
C ALA A 65 -9.07 18.87 2.53
N PHE A 66 -8.34 18.02 3.26
CA PHE A 66 -8.81 17.33 4.47
C PHE A 66 -8.00 17.77 5.70
N PRO A 67 -8.31 18.93 6.29
CA PRO A 67 -7.51 19.49 7.37
C PRO A 67 -7.50 18.66 8.67
N MET A 68 -8.44 17.72 8.81
CA MET A 68 -8.53 16.82 9.97
C MET A 68 -7.94 15.44 9.70
N LEU A 69 -7.26 15.24 8.55
CA LEU A 69 -6.76 13.95 8.15
C LEU A 69 -5.58 13.49 9.02
N GLU A 70 -5.78 12.42 9.76
CA GLU A 70 -4.82 11.80 10.68
C GLU A 70 -4.16 10.55 10.09
N GLY A 71 -4.74 9.97 9.02
CA GLY A 71 -4.19 8.77 8.42
C GLY A 71 -4.75 8.43 7.05
N VAL A 72 -3.93 7.67 6.28
CA VAL A 72 -4.33 7.10 4.98
C VAL A 72 -4.03 5.61 4.97
N LEU A 73 -5.04 4.80 4.71
CA LEU A 73 -4.91 3.35 4.48
C LEU A 73 -5.20 3.05 3.01
N ASP A 74 -4.25 2.45 2.33
CA ASP A 74 -4.45 1.97 0.97
C ASP A 74 -4.45 0.44 0.95
N LEU A 75 -5.55 -0.19 0.52
CA LEU A 75 -5.63 -1.65 0.41
C LEU A 75 -4.80 -2.20 -0.77
N VAL A 76 -4.33 -1.35 -1.67
CA VAL A 76 -3.34 -1.71 -2.69
C VAL A 76 -2.00 -1.98 -2.01
N TYR A 77 -1.33 -3.04 -2.42
CA TYR A 77 0.00 -3.45 -1.91
C TYR A 77 1.07 -3.48 -3.00
N ASN A 78 0.68 -3.43 -4.27
CA ASN A 78 1.59 -3.38 -5.42
C ASN A 78 1.16 -2.26 -6.40
N PRO A 79 1.93 -1.16 -6.47
CA PRO A 79 3.21 -0.90 -5.81
C PRO A 79 3.07 -0.73 -4.28
N ALA A 80 4.20 -0.89 -3.57
CA ALA A 80 4.23 -0.73 -2.11
C ALA A 80 3.93 0.71 -1.66
N ARG A 81 4.20 1.70 -2.52
CA ARG A 81 3.94 3.13 -2.32
C ARG A 81 3.13 3.63 -3.52
N THR A 82 1.82 3.68 -3.36
CA THR A 82 0.90 4.23 -4.36
C THR A 82 0.93 5.76 -4.38
N SER A 83 0.38 6.38 -5.41
CA SER A 83 0.33 7.84 -5.53
C SER A 83 -0.33 8.51 -4.31
N ILE A 84 -1.40 7.94 -3.77
CA ILE A 84 -2.06 8.49 -2.57
C ILE A 84 -1.17 8.38 -1.32
N LEU A 85 -0.43 7.28 -1.14
CA LEU A 85 0.50 7.12 -0.02
C LEU A 85 1.68 8.08 -0.12
N LEU A 86 2.22 8.29 -1.32
CA LEU A 86 3.28 9.28 -1.56
C LEU A 86 2.83 10.71 -1.23
N LYS A 87 1.58 11.05 -1.56
CA LYS A 87 0.98 12.35 -1.21
C LYS A 87 0.81 12.49 0.31
N ALA A 88 0.38 11.44 1.00
CA ALA A 88 0.26 11.43 2.46
C ALA A 88 1.63 11.61 3.13
N GLU A 89 2.65 10.86 2.69
CA GLU A 89 4.03 10.99 3.17
C GLU A 89 4.58 12.41 2.99
N ALA A 90 4.33 13.04 1.83
CA ALA A 90 4.77 14.41 1.55
C ALA A 90 4.14 15.45 2.49
N LEU A 91 2.95 15.17 3.02
CA LEU A 91 2.25 16.00 4.00
C LEU A 91 2.55 15.59 5.46
N GLY A 92 3.39 14.57 5.68
CA GLY A 92 3.68 14.05 7.01
C GLY A 92 2.51 13.28 7.65
N ILE A 93 1.54 12.84 6.86
CA ILE A 93 0.37 12.10 7.33
C ILE A 93 0.74 10.61 7.44
N PRO A 94 0.52 9.95 8.59
CA PRO A 94 0.71 8.51 8.75
C PRO A 94 -0.05 7.72 7.69
N CYS A 95 0.63 6.76 7.06
CA CYS A 95 -0.02 5.97 6.03
C CYS A 95 0.51 4.53 5.98
N VAL A 96 -0.34 3.61 5.53
CA VAL A 96 -0.02 2.19 5.41
C VAL A 96 -0.64 1.59 4.16
N ASN A 97 0.03 0.57 3.59
CA ASN A 97 -0.47 -0.19 2.43
C ASN A 97 -1.13 -1.52 2.83
N GLY A 98 -1.72 -2.21 1.85
CA GLY A 98 -2.47 -3.45 2.05
C GLY A 98 -1.64 -4.72 2.24
N LEU A 99 -0.31 -4.66 2.26
CA LEU A 99 0.52 -5.88 2.29
C LEU A 99 0.31 -6.71 3.56
N ARG A 100 0.20 -6.06 4.73
CA ARG A 100 -0.06 -6.77 5.99
C ARG A 100 -1.42 -7.45 6.00
N MET A 101 -2.45 -6.78 5.45
CA MET A 101 -3.78 -7.35 5.28
C MET A 101 -3.73 -8.58 4.37
N LEU A 102 -2.97 -8.53 3.26
CA LEU A 102 -2.79 -9.67 2.37
C LEU A 102 -2.20 -10.89 3.10
N VAL A 103 -1.19 -10.68 3.93
CA VAL A 103 -0.56 -11.76 4.71
C VAL A 103 -1.54 -12.34 5.75
N ALA A 104 -2.24 -11.47 6.49
CA ALA A 104 -3.22 -11.90 7.47
C ALA A 104 -4.36 -12.73 6.83
N GLN A 105 -4.91 -12.26 5.72
CA GLN A 105 -5.92 -12.99 4.95
C GLN A 105 -5.42 -14.35 4.47
N ALA A 106 -4.14 -14.45 4.03
CA ALA A 106 -3.56 -15.71 3.59
C ALA A 106 -3.42 -16.70 4.75
N LYS A 107 -3.04 -16.22 5.95
CA LYS A 107 -3.00 -17.03 7.17
C LYS A 107 -4.38 -17.58 7.51
N GLU A 108 -5.39 -16.74 7.60
CA GLU A 108 -6.77 -17.15 7.86
C GLU A 108 -7.28 -18.19 6.84
N SER A 109 -6.99 -17.96 5.57
CA SER A 109 -7.34 -18.91 4.51
C SER A 109 -6.65 -20.26 4.69
N ALA A 110 -5.37 -20.27 5.08
CA ALA A 110 -4.63 -21.50 5.33
C ALA A 110 -5.22 -22.30 6.52
N GLU A 111 -5.57 -21.62 7.61
CA GLU A 111 -6.23 -22.25 8.76
C GLU A 111 -7.57 -22.90 8.36
N TRP A 112 -8.36 -22.20 7.53
CA TRP A 112 -9.62 -22.75 7.01
C TRP A 112 -9.40 -24.00 6.16
N PHE A 113 -8.36 -24.03 5.31
CA PHE A 113 -8.09 -25.18 4.44
C PHE A 113 -7.47 -26.36 5.17
N THR A 114 -6.61 -26.11 6.16
CA THR A 114 -5.88 -27.17 6.87
C THR A 114 -6.63 -27.66 8.11
N GLY A 115 -7.50 -26.83 8.69
CA GLY A 115 -8.11 -27.08 9.99
C GLY A 115 -7.16 -26.91 11.18
N GLU A 116 -5.92 -26.45 10.93
CA GLU A 116 -4.89 -26.27 11.94
C GLU A 116 -4.67 -24.80 12.25
N PRO A 117 -4.58 -24.41 13.54
CA PRO A 117 -4.30 -23.03 13.91
C PRO A 117 -2.85 -22.66 13.56
N ILE A 118 -2.66 -21.45 13.06
CA ILE A 118 -1.35 -20.88 12.72
C ILE A 118 -1.08 -19.69 13.64
N ASP A 119 0.07 -19.68 14.30
CA ASP A 119 0.45 -18.60 15.21
C ASP A 119 0.52 -17.24 14.49
N ASP A 120 -0.04 -16.21 15.13
CA ASP A 120 -0.10 -14.85 14.55
C ASP A 120 1.28 -14.21 14.34
N SER A 121 2.32 -14.68 15.03
CA SER A 121 3.70 -14.22 14.81
C SER A 121 4.20 -14.46 13.38
N CYS A 122 3.61 -15.43 12.68
CA CYS A 122 3.93 -15.70 11.27
C CYS A 122 3.57 -14.51 10.37
N ILE A 123 2.56 -13.70 10.73
CA ILE A 123 2.14 -12.53 9.95
C ILE A 123 3.30 -11.54 9.84
N GLU A 124 3.91 -11.16 10.97
CA GLU A 124 5.03 -10.22 10.97
C GLU A 124 6.28 -10.77 10.28
N MET A 125 6.56 -12.06 10.46
CA MET A 125 7.68 -12.73 9.82
C MET A 125 7.52 -12.72 8.28
N ILE A 126 6.36 -13.12 7.77
CA ILE A 126 6.07 -13.17 6.33
C ILE A 126 5.99 -11.75 5.77
N TYR A 127 5.30 -10.83 6.43
CA TYR A 127 5.21 -9.43 6.03
C TYR A 127 6.60 -8.80 5.87
N SER A 128 7.47 -8.96 6.87
CA SER A 128 8.84 -8.42 6.83
C SER A 128 9.66 -9.01 5.69
N ARG A 129 9.49 -10.31 5.41
CA ARG A 129 10.17 -10.98 4.29
C ARG A 129 9.69 -10.48 2.94
N LEU A 130 8.37 -10.40 2.73
CA LEU A 130 7.78 -9.91 1.49
C LEU A 130 8.12 -8.44 1.26
N ARG A 131 8.03 -7.60 2.29
CA ARG A 131 8.42 -6.19 2.20
C ARG A 131 9.85 -6.04 1.70
N ARG A 132 10.81 -6.78 2.28
CA ARG A 132 12.20 -6.75 1.83
C ARG A 132 12.37 -7.21 0.37
N GLN A 133 11.57 -8.17 -0.09
CA GLN A 133 11.61 -8.63 -1.48
C GLN A 133 11.05 -7.60 -2.47
N MET A 134 10.09 -6.79 -2.04
CA MET A 134 9.47 -5.74 -2.86
C MET A 134 10.29 -4.44 -2.91
N GLU A 135 11.21 -4.21 -1.97
CA GLU A 135 12.07 -3.03 -1.94
C GLU A 135 13.19 -3.16 -2.98
N ASN A 136 13.30 -2.19 -3.89
CA ASN A 136 14.43 -2.10 -4.81
C ASN A 136 15.61 -1.41 -4.13
N ILE A 137 16.83 -1.90 -4.44
CA ILE A 137 18.08 -1.26 -4.03
C ILE A 137 18.66 -0.58 -5.26
N ILE A 138 18.78 0.74 -5.22
CA ILE A 138 19.32 1.53 -6.32
C ILE A 138 20.70 2.04 -5.91
N LEU A 139 21.72 1.69 -6.70
CA LEU A 139 23.09 2.18 -6.54
C LEU A 139 23.31 3.38 -7.46
N ILE A 140 23.54 4.54 -6.88
CA ILE A 140 23.85 5.78 -7.59
C ILE A 140 25.28 6.24 -7.26
N GLY A 141 25.92 6.89 -8.22
CA GLY A 141 27.27 7.42 -8.03
C GLY A 141 27.95 7.73 -9.36
N MET A 142 29.08 8.41 -9.32
CA MET A 142 29.85 8.81 -10.49
C MET A 142 30.35 7.60 -11.30
N PRO A 143 30.65 7.77 -12.60
CA PRO A 143 31.33 6.75 -13.40
C PRO A 143 32.65 6.28 -12.72
N GLY A 144 32.90 4.98 -12.75
CA GLY A 144 34.11 4.41 -12.18
C GLY A 144 34.14 4.25 -10.66
N CYS A 145 33.12 4.65 -9.89
CA CYS A 145 33.14 4.54 -8.42
C CYS A 145 32.84 3.13 -7.87
N GLY A 146 32.82 2.10 -8.73
CA GLY A 146 32.66 0.71 -8.30
C GLY A 146 31.21 0.22 -8.13
N LYS A 147 30.17 0.94 -8.64
CA LYS A 147 28.77 0.54 -8.55
C LYS A 147 28.52 -0.89 -8.99
N THR A 148 29.03 -1.27 -10.16
CA THR A 148 28.82 -2.62 -10.74
C THR A 148 29.47 -3.69 -9.87
N THR A 149 30.66 -3.43 -9.31
CA THR A 149 31.35 -4.36 -8.41
C THR A 149 30.57 -4.59 -7.12
N VAL A 150 30.13 -3.49 -6.47
CA VAL A 150 29.31 -3.54 -5.26
C VAL A 150 27.96 -4.17 -5.57
N GLY A 151 27.32 -3.78 -6.67
CA GLY A 151 26.03 -4.31 -7.11
C GLY A 151 26.06 -5.82 -7.35
N THR A 152 27.10 -6.32 -8.02
CA THR A 152 27.28 -7.75 -8.27
C THR A 152 27.46 -8.54 -6.96
N SER A 153 28.24 -8.01 -6.02
CA SER A 153 28.46 -8.64 -4.72
C SER A 153 27.16 -8.64 -3.90
N LEU A 154 26.45 -7.53 -3.88
CA LEU A 154 25.19 -7.37 -3.16
C LEU A 154 24.09 -8.28 -3.75
N ALA A 155 23.99 -8.37 -5.07
CA ALA A 155 23.06 -9.24 -5.76
C ALA A 155 23.24 -10.71 -5.37
N LYS A 156 24.50 -11.18 -5.25
CA LYS A 156 24.83 -12.53 -4.78
C LYS A 156 24.42 -12.75 -3.32
N ILE A 157 24.77 -11.81 -2.43
CA ILE A 157 24.45 -11.91 -1.00
C ILE A 157 22.94 -11.95 -0.76
N LEU A 158 22.19 -11.13 -1.50
CA LEU A 158 20.74 -11.01 -1.34
C LEU A 158 19.94 -11.99 -2.22
N SER A 159 20.63 -12.78 -3.06
CA SER A 159 19.98 -13.67 -4.06
C SER A 159 18.97 -12.92 -4.93
N ARG A 160 19.34 -11.72 -5.42
CA ARG A 160 18.51 -10.83 -6.24
C ARG A 160 19.16 -10.57 -7.60
N PRO A 161 18.37 -10.36 -8.67
CA PRO A 161 18.93 -9.97 -9.95
C PRO A 161 19.56 -8.58 -9.88
N LEU A 162 20.73 -8.41 -10.50
CA LEU A 162 21.30 -7.10 -10.79
C LEU A 162 20.80 -6.63 -12.15
N LYS A 163 20.31 -5.41 -12.22
CA LYS A 163 20.02 -4.70 -13.47
C LYS A 163 20.98 -3.54 -13.59
N ASP A 164 21.71 -3.47 -14.69
CA ASP A 164 22.59 -2.36 -15.02
C ASP A 164 21.88 -1.49 -16.07
N ALA A 165 21.50 -0.27 -15.67
CA ALA A 165 20.75 0.64 -16.53
C ALA A 165 21.53 1.02 -17.80
N ASP A 166 22.85 1.07 -17.73
CA ASP A 166 23.72 1.39 -18.89
C ASP A 166 23.76 0.26 -19.91
N ALA A 167 23.42 -0.96 -19.51
CA ALA A 167 23.39 -2.15 -20.38
C ALA A 167 21.99 -2.42 -20.97
N GLU A 168 20.94 -1.82 -20.42
CA GLU A 168 19.55 -1.99 -20.90
C GLU A 168 19.10 -0.83 -21.84
N LEU A 169 19.94 0.19 -22.08
CA LEU A 169 19.74 1.27 -23.05
C LEU A 169 20.36 0.91 -24.43
#